data_94552a7d988d4ad83380c0081749150d
#
_entry.id   94552a7d988d4ad83380c0081749150d
#
_cell.length_a   1.000
_cell.length_b   1.000
_cell.length_c   1.000
_cell.angle_alpha   90.00
_cell.angle_beta   90.00
_cell.angle_gamma   90.00
#
_symmetry.space_group_name_H-M   'P 1'
#
loop_
_entity.id
_entity.type
_entity.pdbx_description
1 polymer ?
#
loop_
_entity_poly.entity_id
_entity_poly.type
_entity_poly.pdbx_seq_one_letter_code
_entity_poly.pdbx_strand_id
1 'polypeptide(L)'
;TDGRACRHICGMPALWVGIYYDSEALDAAWDMVKDWTAEERQALRDTVPKQAFKAPFRNTNVRELARRMLEISAAGLRRRAALDGGGMSEEGFLNPLRELVDRGYTRAEEMLRLYHTDWNRDLMPLFSEYNFL
;
A
#
# COMPACT_ATOMS: atom_id res chain seq x y z
N THR A 1 -15.45 -18.43 -1.07
CA THR A 1 -15.18 -16.98 -1.09
C THR A 1 -13.95 -16.72 -0.24
N ASP A 2 -12.81 -16.69 -0.91
CA ASP A 2 -11.54 -16.38 -0.27
C ASP A 2 -11.60 -14.95 0.27
N GLY A 3 -11.46 -14.74 1.56
CA GLY A 3 -11.47 -13.44 2.23
C GLY A 3 -10.35 -12.47 1.81
N ARG A 4 -9.75 -12.69 0.64
CA ARG A 4 -8.65 -11.88 0.07
C ARG A 4 -9.08 -10.47 -0.29
N ALA A 5 -10.30 -10.29 -0.81
CA ALA A 5 -10.81 -8.97 -1.17
C ALA A 5 -10.98 -8.09 0.07
N CYS A 6 -11.58 -8.61 1.15
CA CYS A 6 -11.77 -7.89 2.41
C CYS A 6 -10.44 -7.53 3.08
N ARG A 7 -9.45 -8.40 3.04
CA ARG A 7 -8.13 -8.14 3.63
C ARG A 7 -7.43 -6.94 3.01
N HIS A 8 -7.54 -6.76 1.68
CA HIS A 8 -6.96 -5.61 0.99
C HIS A 8 -7.72 -4.31 1.27
N ILE A 9 -9.04 -4.39 1.40
CA ILE A 9 -9.89 -3.23 1.70
C ILE A 9 -9.56 -2.67 3.09
N CYS A 10 -9.31 -3.52 4.09
CA CYS A 10 -9.01 -3.10 5.46
C CYS A 10 -7.58 -2.52 5.62
N GLY A 11 -6.66 -2.83 4.71
CA GLY A 11 -5.28 -2.37 4.80
C GLY A 11 -5.13 -0.85 4.76
N MET A 12 -5.81 -0.18 3.84
CA MET A 12 -5.74 1.28 3.74
C MET A 12 -6.33 2.02 4.94
N PRO A 13 -7.54 1.67 5.44
CA PRO A 13 -8.04 2.22 6.71
C PRO A 13 -7.08 1.98 7.87
N ALA A 14 -6.51 0.79 8.02
CA ALA A 14 -5.55 0.49 9.08
C ALA A 14 -4.29 1.37 8.99
N LEU A 15 -3.78 1.60 7.78
CA LEU A 15 -2.66 2.52 7.54
C LEU A 15 -2.95 3.91 8.10
N TRP A 16 -4.12 4.47 7.79
CA TRP A 16 -4.50 5.79 8.27
C TRP A 16 -4.77 5.83 9.78
N VAL A 17 -5.43 4.81 10.32
CA VAL A 17 -5.67 4.70 11.76
C VAL A 17 -4.35 4.67 12.52
N GLY A 18 -3.37 3.90 12.07
CA GLY A 18 -2.05 3.82 12.70
C GLY A 18 -1.29 5.14 12.72
N ILE A 19 -1.53 6.02 11.72
CA ILE A 19 -0.89 7.33 11.65
C ILE A 19 -1.66 8.36 12.47
N TYR A 20 -2.99 8.45 12.29
CA TYR A 20 -3.76 9.56 12.84
C TYR A 20 -4.11 9.44 14.32
N TYR A 21 -4.18 8.23 14.85
CA TYR A 21 -4.58 8.00 16.25
C TYR A 21 -3.40 7.79 17.20
N ASP A 22 -2.19 8.05 16.74
CA ASP A 22 -0.97 8.03 17.54
C ASP A 22 -0.12 9.26 17.23
N SER A 23 0.16 10.07 18.23
CA SER A 23 0.85 11.36 18.05
C SER A 23 2.28 11.20 17.53
N GLU A 24 3.00 10.19 18.01
CA GLU A 24 4.37 9.92 17.55
C GLU A 24 4.37 9.47 16.07
N ALA A 25 3.41 8.63 15.67
CA ALA A 25 3.27 8.20 14.28
C ALA A 25 2.88 9.38 13.38
N LEU A 26 1.98 10.24 13.83
CA LEU A 26 1.59 11.44 13.10
C LEU A 26 2.77 12.39 12.89
N ASP A 27 3.54 12.66 13.95
CA ASP A 27 4.72 13.52 13.89
C ASP A 27 5.79 12.91 12.96
N ALA A 28 6.05 11.60 13.04
CA ALA A 28 6.98 10.92 12.16
C ALA A 28 6.54 10.96 10.68
N ALA A 29 5.25 10.79 10.42
CA ALA A 29 4.70 10.91 9.06
C ALA A 29 4.80 12.35 8.55
N TRP A 30 4.52 13.34 9.41
CA TRP A 30 4.67 14.74 9.07
C TRP A 30 6.13 15.10 8.77
N ASP A 31 7.06 14.67 9.59
CA ASP A 31 8.50 14.87 9.38
C ASP A 31 8.99 14.31 8.06
N MET A 32 8.39 13.20 7.60
CA MET A 32 8.73 12.61 6.32
C MET A 32 8.30 13.45 5.11
N VAL A 33 7.21 14.23 5.23
CA VAL A 33 6.60 14.93 4.08
C VAL A 33 6.65 16.46 4.15
N LYS A 34 6.94 17.05 5.32
CA LYS A 34 6.88 18.51 5.55
C LYS A 34 7.77 19.31 4.59
N ASP A 35 8.91 18.76 4.21
CA ASP A 35 9.89 19.43 3.36
C ASP A 35 9.67 19.15 1.85
N TRP A 36 8.58 18.47 1.48
CA TRP A 36 8.29 18.22 0.09
C TRP A 36 7.77 19.49 -0.59
N THR A 37 8.42 19.87 -1.69
CA THR A 37 7.98 21.02 -2.47
C THR A 37 6.71 20.72 -3.27
N ALA A 38 6.07 21.76 -3.78
CA ALA A 38 4.91 21.62 -4.65
C ALA A 38 5.27 20.85 -5.93
N GLU A 39 6.45 21.14 -6.47
CA GLU A 39 6.99 20.50 -7.68
C GLU A 39 7.24 19.01 -7.45
N GLU A 40 7.82 18.64 -6.31
CA GLU A 40 8.05 17.22 -5.96
C GLU A 40 6.73 16.46 -5.83
N ARG A 41 5.72 17.05 -5.18
CA ARG A 41 4.39 16.45 -5.08
C ARG A 41 3.73 16.29 -6.44
N GLN A 42 3.87 17.29 -7.32
CA GLN A 42 3.34 17.20 -8.67
C GLN A 42 4.07 16.12 -9.49
N ALA A 43 5.40 16.07 -9.40
CA ALA A 43 6.19 15.04 -10.06
C ALA A 43 5.76 13.62 -9.64
N LEU A 44 5.49 13.39 -8.36
CA LEU A 44 4.96 12.11 -7.88
C LEU A 44 3.58 11.80 -8.48
N ARG A 45 2.67 12.76 -8.54
CA ARG A 45 1.34 12.59 -9.17
C ARG A 45 1.44 12.18 -10.64
N ASP A 46 2.43 12.69 -11.36
CA ASP A 46 2.61 12.43 -12.78
C ASP A 46 3.35 11.10 -13.06
N THR A 47 4.24 10.69 -12.14
CA THR A 47 5.10 9.51 -12.33
C THR A 47 4.55 8.24 -11.68
N VAL A 48 3.95 8.31 -10.50
CA VAL A 48 3.46 7.14 -9.77
C VAL A 48 2.42 6.34 -10.58
N PRO A 49 1.46 6.94 -11.29
CA PRO A 49 0.51 6.16 -12.11
C PRO A 49 1.17 5.35 -13.22
N LYS A 50 2.36 5.78 -13.68
CA LYS A 50 3.09 5.14 -14.80
C LYS A 50 4.15 4.15 -14.32
N GLN A 51 4.80 4.43 -13.19
CA GLN A 51 5.97 3.71 -12.71
C GLN A 51 5.74 2.99 -11.38
N ALA A 52 4.59 3.21 -10.74
CA ALA A 52 4.22 2.61 -9.48
C ALA A 52 5.35 2.73 -8.42
N PHE A 53 5.77 1.61 -7.83
CA PHE A 53 6.83 1.57 -6.83
C PHE A 53 8.22 1.98 -7.33
N LYS A 54 8.44 1.96 -8.65
CA LYS A 54 9.73 2.33 -9.27
C LYS A 54 9.86 3.84 -9.47
N ALA A 55 8.77 4.61 -9.29
CA ALA A 55 8.80 6.06 -9.45
C ALA A 55 9.89 6.67 -8.55
N PRO A 56 10.82 7.46 -9.12
CA PRO A 56 11.92 8.04 -8.36
C PRO A 56 11.43 9.18 -7.47
N PHE A 57 12.06 9.34 -6.32
CA PHE A 57 11.84 10.48 -5.43
C PHE A 57 13.14 10.82 -4.71
N ARG A 58 13.73 11.99 -4.99
CA ARG A 58 15.04 12.40 -4.48
C ARG A 58 16.08 11.29 -4.70
N ASN A 59 16.74 10.83 -3.63
CA ASN A 59 17.74 9.76 -3.67
C ASN A 59 17.15 8.36 -3.43
N THR A 60 15.83 8.20 -3.53
CA THR A 60 15.09 6.97 -3.24
C THR A 60 13.98 6.74 -4.27
N ASN A 61 13.03 5.91 -3.96
CA ASN A 61 11.86 5.62 -4.79
C ASN A 61 10.57 5.48 -3.94
N VAL A 62 9.43 5.44 -4.61
CA VAL A 62 8.11 5.33 -3.95
C VAL A 62 7.99 4.06 -3.12
N ARG A 63 8.63 2.96 -3.50
CA ARG A 63 8.62 1.71 -2.72
C ARG A 63 9.20 1.92 -1.32
N GLU A 64 10.31 2.62 -1.21
CA GLU A 64 10.95 2.90 0.07
C GLU A 64 10.13 3.87 0.92
N LEU A 65 9.52 4.88 0.30
CA LEU A 65 8.59 5.77 0.99
C LEU A 65 7.39 5.00 1.54
N ALA A 66 6.81 4.10 0.74
CA ALA A 66 5.70 3.25 1.17
C ALA A 66 6.10 2.33 2.34
N ARG A 67 7.30 1.74 2.30
CA ARG A 67 7.82 0.91 3.39
C ARG A 67 7.92 1.70 4.68
N ARG A 68 8.53 2.88 4.65
CA ARG A 68 8.63 3.77 5.82
C ARG A 68 7.27 4.15 6.38
N MET A 69 6.32 4.48 5.51
CA MET A 69 4.96 4.83 5.93
C MET A 69 4.26 3.65 6.62
N LEU A 70 4.45 2.44 6.13
CA LEU A 70 3.93 1.22 6.75
C LEU A 70 4.56 0.94 8.12
N GLU A 71 5.86 1.20 8.28
CA GLU A 71 6.56 1.05 9.56
C GLU A 71 6.03 2.06 10.60
N ILE A 72 5.86 3.32 10.20
CA ILE A 72 5.29 4.37 11.05
C ILE A 72 3.88 3.98 11.51
N SER A 73 3.02 3.58 10.58
CA SER A 73 1.66 3.14 10.88
C SER A 73 1.63 1.92 11.80
N ALA A 74 2.45 0.92 11.52
CA ALA A 74 2.55 -0.28 12.34
C ALA A 74 2.97 0.03 13.78
N ALA A 75 3.91 0.95 13.96
CA ALA A 75 4.32 1.41 15.29
C ALA A 75 3.15 2.09 16.02
N GLY A 76 2.39 2.94 15.33
CA GLY A 76 1.20 3.59 15.89
C GLY A 76 0.11 2.58 16.28
N LEU A 77 -0.18 1.59 15.44
CA LEU A 77 -1.14 0.53 15.77
C LEU A 77 -0.69 -0.31 16.97
N ARG A 78 0.59 -0.62 17.08
CA ARG A 78 1.12 -1.32 18.27
C ARG A 78 0.97 -0.52 19.54
N ARG A 79 1.25 0.78 19.53
CA ARG A 79 1.07 1.66 20.71
C ARG A 79 -0.40 1.82 21.06
N ARG A 80 -1.26 1.91 20.07
CA ARG A 80 -2.71 1.92 20.26
C ARG A 80 -3.22 0.64 20.96
N ALA A 81 -2.57 -0.51 20.70
CA ALA A 81 -2.85 -1.81 21.30
C ALA A 81 -4.32 -2.26 21.20
N ALA A 82 -5.06 -1.79 20.20
CA ALA A 82 -6.42 -2.22 19.96
C ALA A 82 -6.43 -3.62 19.33
N LEU A 83 -7.41 -4.41 19.73
CA LEU A 83 -7.65 -5.75 19.19
C LEU A 83 -8.92 -5.74 18.34
N ASP A 84 -8.96 -6.55 17.30
CA ASP A 84 -10.16 -6.80 16.53
C ASP A 84 -11.16 -7.68 17.32
N GLY A 85 -12.35 -7.93 16.76
CA GLY A 85 -13.36 -8.78 17.38
C GLY A 85 -12.94 -10.23 17.62
N GLY A 86 -11.84 -10.68 17.01
CA GLY A 86 -11.22 -12.00 17.22
C GLY A 86 -10.05 -11.99 18.21
N GLY A 87 -9.73 -10.83 18.81
CA GLY A 87 -8.60 -10.67 19.74
C GLY A 87 -7.23 -10.53 19.03
N MET A 88 -7.22 -10.29 17.72
CA MET A 88 -6.00 -10.09 16.94
C MET A 88 -5.63 -8.60 16.88
N SER A 89 -4.34 -8.31 16.87
CA SER A 89 -3.85 -6.94 16.73
C SER A 89 -4.29 -6.33 15.39
N GLU A 90 -4.73 -5.08 15.42
CA GLU A 90 -5.05 -4.30 14.21
C GLU A 90 -3.86 -4.18 13.25
N GLU A 91 -2.62 -4.34 13.72
CA GLU A 91 -1.42 -4.35 12.88
C GLU A 91 -1.49 -5.41 11.77
N GLY A 92 -2.17 -6.54 12.01
CA GLY A 92 -2.35 -7.61 11.03
C GLY A 92 -3.05 -7.15 9.75
N PHE A 93 -3.87 -6.10 9.81
CA PHE A 93 -4.52 -5.52 8.62
C PHE A 93 -3.53 -4.84 7.66
N LEU A 94 -2.31 -4.53 8.09
CA LEU A 94 -1.26 -3.99 7.21
C LEU A 94 -0.55 -5.05 6.37
N ASN A 95 -0.70 -6.34 6.68
CA ASN A 95 0.02 -7.41 5.99
C ASN A 95 -0.19 -7.41 4.47
N PRO A 96 -1.39 -7.23 3.92
CA PRO A 96 -1.57 -7.17 2.47
C PRO A 96 -0.82 -6.01 1.80
N LEU A 97 -0.68 -4.87 2.50
CA LEU A 97 0.09 -3.73 2.00
C LEU A 97 1.60 -4.00 2.09
N ARG A 98 2.07 -4.65 3.17
CA ARG A 98 3.46 -5.10 3.30
C ARG A 98 3.84 -6.07 2.18
N GLU A 99 3.01 -7.10 1.96
CA GLU A 99 3.20 -8.06 0.87
C GLU A 99 3.30 -7.36 -0.50
N LEU A 100 2.45 -6.35 -0.75
CA LEU A 100 2.47 -5.58 -1.98
C LEU A 100 3.77 -4.79 -2.15
N VAL A 101 4.22 -4.10 -1.10
CA VAL A 101 5.47 -3.32 -1.10
C VAL A 101 6.69 -4.24 -1.21
N ASP A 102 6.70 -5.38 -0.52
CA ASP A 102 7.81 -6.34 -0.55
C ASP A 102 7.91 -7.04 -1.90
N ARG A 103 6.79 -7.36 -2.52
CA ARG A 103 6.73 -7.86 -3.89
C ARG A 103 7.30 -6.86 -4.91
N GLY A 104 7.08 -5.56 -4.69
CA GLY A 104 7.65 -4.46 -5.49
C GLY A 104 6.99 -4.23 -6.83
N TYR A 105 5.83 -4.83 -7.08
CA TYR A 105 4.98 -4.55 -8.24
C TYR A 105 3.50 -4.55 -7.84
N THR A 106 2.72 -3.76 -8.54
CA THR A 106 1.29 -3.60 -8.28
C THR A 106 0.48 -4.70 -8.95
N ARG A 107 -0.79 -4.85 -8.53
CA ARG A 107 -1.73 -5.72 -9.22
C ARG A 107 -1.92 -5.35 -10.69
N ALA A 108 -1.93 -4.06 -10.99
CA ALA A 108 -2.04 -3.60 -12.37
C ALA A 108 -0.86 -4.07 -13.22
N GLU A 109 0.37 -4.00 -12.69
CA GLU A 109 1.56 -4.52 -13.38
C GLU A 109 1.48 -6.05 -13.55
N GLU A 110 1.00 -6.77 -12.55
CA GLU A 110 0.79 -8.23 -12.63
C GLU A 110 -0.25 -8.58 -13.71
N MET A 111 -1.39 -7.91 -13.71
CA MET A 111 -2.45 -8.12 -14.70
C MET A 111 -1.97 -7.80 -16.13
N LEU A 112 -1.21 -6.71 -16.31
CA LEU A 112 -0.61 -6.38 -17.60
C LEU A 112 0.38 -7.46 -18.07
N ARG A 113 1.20 -7.97 -17.16
CA ARG A 113 2.11 -9.07 -17.48
C ARG A 113 1.34 -10.31 -17.94
N LEU A 114 0.36 -10.76 -17.16
CA LEU A 114 -0.49 -11.91 -17.48
C LEU A 114 -1.21 -11.73 -18.82
N TYR A 115 -1.74 -10.54 -19.08
CA TYR A 115 -2.39 -10.22 -20.34
C TYR A 115 -1.47 -10.39 -21.54
N HIS A 116 -0.21 -9.97 -21.42
CA HIS A 116 0.75 -10.06 -22.52
C HIS A 116 1.41 -11.44 -22.67
N THR A 117 1.46 -12.25 -21.60
CA THR A 117 2.12 -13.55 -21.58
C THR A 117 1.12 -14.71 -21.57
N ASP A 118 0.48 -14.93 -20.42
CA ASP A 118 -0.26 -16.14 -20.13
C ASP A 118 -1.67 -16.15 -20.74
N TRP A 119 -2.27 -14.96 -20.88
CA TRP A 119 -3.63 -14.81 -21.42
C TRP A 119 -3.65 -14.51 -22.93
N ASN A 120 -2.52 -14.49 -23.58
CA ASN A 120 -2.40 -14.27 -25.02
C ASN A 120 -3.26 -13.08 -25.53
N ARG A 121 -3.30 -11.99 -24.76
CA ARG A 121 -4.13 -10.78 -24.98
C ARG A 121 -5.64 -11.01 -24.92
N ASP A 122 -6.07 -12.10 -24.28
CA ASP A 122 -7.47 -12.32 -23.94
C ASP A 122 -7.78 -11.72 -22.57
N LEU A 123 -8.88 -11.00 -22.45
CA LEU A 123 -9.34 -10.40 -21.19
C LEU A 123 -10.29 -11.32 -20.39
N MET A 124 -10.78 -12.39 -20.97
CA MET A 124 -11.75 -13.27 -20.31
C MET A 124 -11.21 -13.90 -19.02
N PRO A 125 -9.93 -14.34 -18.95
CA PRO A 125 -9.36 -14.86 -17.70
C PRO A 125 -9.37 -13.84 -16.55
N LEU A 126 -9.29 -12.54 -16.86
CA LEU A 126 -9.38 -11.49 -15.86
C LEU A 126 -10.66 -11.57 -15.03
N PHE A 127 -11.78 -11.80 -15.69
CA PHE A 127 -13.09 -11.87 -15.02
C PHE A 127 -13.27 -13.13 -14.19
N SER A 128 -12.60 -14.23 -14.54
CA SER A 128 -12.66 -15.48 -13.78
C SER A 128 -11.69 -15.50 -12.59
N GLU A 129 -10.47 -14.98 -12.76
CA GLU A 129 -9.45 -14.97 -11.70
C GLU A 129 -9.62 -13.83 -10.68
N TYR A 130 -10.14 -12.68 -11.12
CA TYR A 130 -10.35 -11.49 -10.29
C TYR A 130 -11.83 -11.19 -10.04
N ASN A 131 -12.66 -12.22 -10.02
CA ASN A 131 -14.07 -12.06 -9.66
C ASN A 131 -14.19 -11.68 -8.18
N PHE A 132 -14.69 -10.46 -7.94
CA PHE A 132 -14.87 -9.90 -6.60
C PHE A 132 -16.27 -10.18 -6.00
N LEU A 133 -17.10 -10.95 -6.70
CA LEU A 133 -18.46 -11.30 -6.29
C LEU A 133 -18.54 -12.67 -5.64
#